data_5b94baf33ab26300f2aad4d108db0577
#
_entry.id   5b94baf33ab26300f2aad4d108db0577
#
_cell.length_a   1.000
_cell.length_b   1.000
_cell.length_c   1.000
_cell.angle_alpha   90.00
_cell.angle_beta   90.00
_cell.angle_gamma   90.00
#
_symmetry.space_group_name_H-M   'P 1'
#
loop_
_entity.id
_entity.type
_entity.pdbx_description
1 polymer ?
#
loop_
_entity_poly.entity_id
_entity_poly.type
_entity_poly.pdbx_seq_one_letter_code
_entity_poly.pdbx_strand_id
1 'polypeptide(L)'
;ITFYKPIERSLDGLDTWYQNRLDWAVRHRKTVISGCLGFFVLSLICAKGIGTEFFPSQDNSRISVQLQLPIGARVERAQALAQELTENWLKKYDGVMRVCNYTVGQADADNTWASIQDNGSHIISFNINLYNPADREMTLAEVCDGMREDLKAYPELDKAQVILGGSSGGMGGQSTADFEIYGYDFTATDKAAADLKAALLNVKGVSEVNISRQDYQPEYQVDFDREKLALQGLNLSTAAMYLRNRVNGALSSYYREDGDEYDIKVRYAPEFRTSIEDLENILIYNNAGKAVRVKDVGKVVERSAPPTIERKDRERIVTVSAVISGAPLGSVVAEGNAIIDKMDLPGGISIQIAGSYEDQQDSFGDLGTLAVLIIILVFIVMAAQFESLTYPFIIMFSIPFAFSGVLMALFGTGTTLNVMSLLGGIMLIGIVVKNGIVLIDYITLCRERGMAVIHSVVTAGRSRLRPVLMTTLTTILGMVPMAIGGGEGSEMWRPLGVSVIGGLTVSTVLTLILVPVLYCSFAGTGIKRARKKMKSNRELNDYYQSHKEEMTKGKNI
;
A
#
# COMPACT_ATOMS: atom_id res chain seq x y z
N ILE A 1 -47.34 -9.89 19.71
CA ILE A 1 -47.68 -8.64 20.46
C ILE A 1 -46.89 -8.58 21.79
N THR A 2 -46.54 -9.71 22.41
CA THR A 2 -45.92 -9.76 23.73
C THR A 2 -44.43 -9.33 23.74
N PHE A 3 -43.70 -9.52 22.65
CA PHE A 3 -42.30 -9.11 22.50
C PHE A 3 -42.09 -7.62 22.19
N TYR A 4 -43.11 -6.94 21.68
CA TYR A 4 -43.02 -5.54 21.24
C TYR A 4 -43.03 -4.55 22.42
N LYS A 5 -43.86 -4.79 23.42
CA LYS A 5 -43.97 -3.90 24.59
C LYS A 5 -42.72 -3.67 25.42
N PRO A 6 -41.85 -4.68 25.72
CA PRO A 6 -40.63 -4.44 26.45
C PRO A 6 -39.57 -3.65 25.64
N ILE A 7 -39.53 -3.87 24.31
CA ILE A 7 -38.63 -3.12 23.42
C ILE A 7 -39.06 -1.65 23.32
N GLU A 8 -40.38 -1.40 23.17
CA GLU A 8 -40.91 -0.03 23.14
C GLU A 8 -40.65 0.73 24.44
N ARG A 9 -40.83 0.11 25.61
CA ARG A 9 -40.48 0.72 26.91
C ARG A 9 -39.01 1.02 27.05
N SER A 10 -38.14 0.14 26.55
CA SER A 10 -36.69 0.36 26.56
C SER A 10 -36.28 1.53 25.67
N LEU A 11 -36.91 1.65 24.48
CA LEU A 11 -36.68 2.77 23.55
C LEU A 11 -37.22 4.10 24.11
N ASP A 12 -38.39 4.10 24.74
CA ASP A 12 -38.95 5.29 25.41
C ASP A 12 -38.07 5.73 26.59
N GLY A 13 -37.50 4.77 27.33
CA GLY A 13 -36.53 5.03 28.38
C GLY A 13 -35.25 5.66 27.84
N LEU A 14 -34.77 5.20 26.68
CA LEU A 14 -33.60 5.76 26.00
C LEU A 14 -33.86 7.20 25.55
N ASP A 15 -35.02 7.50 24.98
CA ASP A 15 -35.42 8.84 24.54
C ASP A 15 -35.46 9.83 25.71
N THR A 16 -36.02 9.42 26.85
CA THR A 16 -36.10 10.27 28.05
C THR A 16 -34.74 10.47 28.71
N TRP A 17 -33.90 9.44 28.77
CA TRP A 17 -32.53 9.52 29.23
C TRP A 17 -31.71 10.49 28.39
N TYR A 18 -31.77 10.35 27.06
CA TYR A 18 -31.05 11.22 26.13
C TYR A 18 -31.55 12.67 26.23
N GLN A 19 -32.86 12.90 26.32
CA GLN A 19 -33.42 14.22 26.49
C GLN A 19 -32.87 14.93 27.71
N ASN A 20 -32.80 14.24 28.86
CA ASN A 20 -32.24 14.78 30.10
C ASN A 20 -30.74 15.11 29.98
N ARG A 21 -29.98 14.21 29.33
CA ARG A 21 -28.54 14.43 29.09
C ARG A 21 -28.28 15.56 28.12
N LEU A 22 -29.11 15.69 27.08
CA LEU A 22 -29.00 16.77 26.12
C LEU A 22 -29.34 18.13 26.74
N ASP A 23 -30.38 18.23 27.57
CA ASP A 23 -30.72 19.46 28.30
C ASP A 23 -29.56 19.90 29.22
N TRP A 24 -28.97 18.97 29.95
CA TRP A 24 -27.76 19.25 30.74
C TRP A 24 -26.59 19.71 29.86
N ALA A 25 -26.32 19.05 28.74
CA ALA A 25 -25.22 19.37 27.82
C ALA A 25 -25.35 20.76 27.21
N VAL A 26 -26.58 21.15 26.81
CA VAL A 26 -26.87 22.48 26.25
C VAL A 26 -26.69 23.58 27.28
N ARG A 27 -26.93 23.31 28.55
CA ARG A 27 -26.69 24.26 29.66
C ARG A 27 -25.21 24.37 30.02
N HIS A 28 -24.44 23.28 29.94
CA HIS A 28 -23.01 23.20 30.29
C HIS A 28 -22.09 23.18 29.04
N ARG A 29 -22.33 24.09 28.09
CA ARG A 29 -21.67 24.12 26.77
C ARG A 29 -20.14 24.08 26.83
N LYS A 30 -19.54 24.86 27.75
CA LYS A 30 -18.06 24.90 27.88
C LYS A 30 -17.47 23.56 28.29
N THR A 31 -18.10 22.88 29.23
CA THR A 31 -17.67 21.55 29.70
C THR A 31 -17.75 20.50 28.60
N VAL A 32 -18.86 20.51 27.82
CA VAL A 32 -19.03 19.57 26.70
C VAL A 32 -18.00 19.81 25.60
N ILE A 33 -17.81 21.07 25.19
CA ILE A 33 -16.83 21.40 24.14
C ILE A 33 -15.40 21.06 24.60
N SER A 34 -15.05 21.36 25.87
CA SER A 34 -13.74 21.01 26.43
C SER A 34 -13.55 19.49 26.52
N GLY A 35 -14.58 18.74 26.91
CA GLY A 35 -14.55 17.27 26.91
C GLY A 35 -14.35 16.67 25.53
N CYS A 36 -15.08 17.15 24.52
CA CYS A 36 -14.90 16.72 23.13
C CYS A 36 -13.49 17.06 22.61
N LEU A 37 -12.98 18.27 22.89
CA LEU A 37 -11.63 18.66 22.50
C LEU A 37 -10.57 17.79 23.20
N GLY A 38 -10.75 17.49 24.50
CA GLY A 38 -9.88 16.57 25.23
C GLY A 38 -9.87 15.17 24.61
N PHE A 39 -11.02 14.65 24.21
CA PHE A 39 -11.14 13.37 23.50
C PHE A 39 -10.41 13.39 22.14
N PHE A 40 -10.54 14.49 21.39
CA PHE A 40 -9.82 14.69 20.14
C PHE A 40 -8.31 14.68 20.32
N VAL A 41 -7.80 15.43 21.34
CA VAL A 41 -6.37 15.44 21.65
C VAL A 41 -5.88 14.03 22.07
N LEU A 42 -6.67 13.31 22.86
CA LEU A 42 -6.36 11.94 23.27
C LEU A 42 -6.25 11.02 22.03
N SER A 43 -7.16 11.13 21.07
CA SER A 43 -7.10 10.34 19.84
C SER A 43 -5.85 10.61 19.01
N LEU A 44 -5.37 11.87 18.96
CA LEU A 44 -4.13 12.24 18.29
C LEU A 44 -2.88 11.66 18.99
N ILE A 45 -2.92 11.53 20.31
CA ILE A 45 -1.85 10.87 21.06
C ILE A 45 -1.83 9.37 20.74
N CYS A 46 -2.99 8.72 20.71
CA CYS A 46 -3.12 7.31 20.32
C CYS A 46 -2.64 7.08 18.88
N ALA A 47 -2.80 8.04 17.98
CA ALA A 47 -2.34 7.93 16.59
C ALA A 47 -0.83 7.70 16.46
N LYS A 48 -0.01 8.19 17.42
CA LYS A 48 1.43 7.94 17.43
C LYS A 48 1.81 6.47 17.67
N GLY A 49 0.89 5.69 18.26
CA GLY A 49 1.08 4.27 18.48
C GLY A 49 0.55 3.39 17.34
N ILE A 50 -0.05 3.98 16.32
CA ILE A 50 -0.58 3.25 15.17
C ILE A 50 0.53 3.14 14.12
N GLY A 51 0.88 1.90 13.74
CA GLY A 51 1.81 1.66 12.62
C GLY A 51 1.21 2.09 11.29
N THR A 52 2.07 2.45 10.34
CA THR A 52 1.66 2.79 8.97
C THR A 52 2.16 1.75 7.99
N GLU A 53 1.30 1.32 7.07
CA GLU A 53 1.59 0.40 5.98
C GLU A 53 0.93 0.91 4.70
N PHE A 54 1.45 0.52 3.54
CA PHE A 54 0.81 0.84 2.27
C PHE A 54 -0.48 0.02 2.11
N PHE A 55 -0.32 -1.29 2.00
CA PHE A 55 -1.41 -2.27 2.08
C PHE A 55 -1.09 -3.31 3.15
N PRO A 56 -2.09 -3.86 3.85
CA PRO A 56 -1.85 -4.95 4.77
C PRO A 56 -1.40 -6.21 3.99
N SER A 57 -0.47 -6.96 4.56
CA SER A 57 -0.07 -8.26 4.01
C SER A 57 -1.26 -9.20 3.99
N GLN A 58 -1.49 -9.85 2.84
CA GLN A 58 -2.61 -10.76 2.65
C GLN A 58 -2.14 -12.21 2.72
N ASP A 59 -2.96 -13.04 3.32
CA ASP A 59 -2.82 -14.48 3.24
C ASP A 59 -3.61 -15.00 2.01
N ASN A 60 -2.93 -15.04 0.87
CA ASN A 60 -3.46 -15.59 -0.39
C ASN A 60 -3.04 -17.04 -0.63
N SER A 61 -2.57 -17.74 0.41
CA SER A 61 -2.15 -19.14 0.37
C SER A 61 -1.04 -19.44 -0.64
N ARG A 62 -0.25 -18.44 -1.05
CA ARG A 62 0.84 -18.60 -2.03
C ARG A 62 2.17 -18.13 -1.45
N ILE A 63 3.21 -18.91 -1.73
CA ILE A 63 4.59 -18.57 -1.39
C ILE A 63 5.43 -18.73 -2.66
N SER A 64 6.29 -17.77 -2.94
CA SER A 64 7.34 -17.87 -3.94
C SER A 64 8.69 -17.91 -3.23
N VAL A 65 9.52 -18.90 -3.55
CA VAL A 65 10.88 -18.97 -3.01
C VAL A 65 11.85 -18.95 -4.18
N GLN A 66 12.79 -18.02 -4.15
CA GLN A 66 13.86 -17.94 -5.13
C GLN A 66 15.19 -18.20 -4.44
N LEU A 67 15.89 -19.21 -4.91
CA LEU A 67 17.20 -19.61 -4.40
C LEU A 67 18.25 -19.44 -5.49
N GLN A 68 19.42 -18.96 -5.10
CA GLN A 68 20.57 -18.85 -5.99
C GLN A 68 21.75 -19.62 -5.40
N LEU A 69 22.28 -20.54 -6.17
CA LEU A 69 23.54 -21.21 -5.92
C LEU A 69 24.70 -20.35 -6.44
N PRO A 70 25.95 -20.66 -6.07
CA PRO A 70 27.12 -19.98 -6.63
C PRO A 70 27.11 -20.02 -8.16
N ILE A 71 27.52 -18.91 -8.75
CA ILE A 71 27.60 -18.76 -10.20
C ILE A 71 28.49 -19.87 -10.79
N GLY A 72 27.99 -20.54 -11.84
CA GLY A 72 28.64 -21.68 -12.45
C GLY A 72 28.20 -23.04 -11.87
N ALA A 73 27.28 -23.06 -10.91
CA ALA A 73 26.68 -24.30 -10.46
C ALA A 73 25.96 -25.01 -11.63
N ARG A 74 26.13 -26.32 -11.69
CA ARG A 74 25.48 -27.12 -12.72
C ARG A 74 23.98 -27.29 -12.41
N VAL A 75 23.18 -27.34 -13.46
CA VAL A 75 21.72 -27.51 -13.34
C VAL A 75 21.33 -28.80 -12.58
N GLU A 76 22.13 -29.86 -12.71
CA GLU A 76 21.89 -31.16 -12.02
C GLU A 76 22.03 -30.98 -10.49
N ARG A 77 22.97 -30.11 -10.02
CA ARG A 77 23.12 -29.83 -8.59
C ARG A 77 21.95 -29.02 -8.08
N ALA A 78 21.54 -28.00 -8.83
CA ALA A 78 20.38 -27.18 -8.49
C ALA A 78 19.10 -28.01 -8.46
N GLN A 79 18.93 -28.93 -9.41
CA GLN A 79 17.80 -29.87 -9.45
C GLN A 79 17.79 -30.84 -8.25
N ALA A 80 18.95 -31.38 -7.89
CA ALA A 80 19.05 -32.28 -6.74
C ALA A 80 18.69 -31.57 -5.43
N LEU A 81 19.17 -30.32 -5.24
CA LEU A 81 18.82 -29.51 -4.09
C LEU A 81 17.33 -29.16 -4.08
N ALA A 82 16.76 -28.79 -5.23
CA ALA A 82 15.33 -28.48 -5.34
C ALA A 82 14.45 -29.68 -4.98
N GLN A 83 14.84 -30.85 -5.41
CA GLN A 83 14.14 -32.11 -5.07
C GLN A 83 14.24 -32.42 -3.57
N GLU A 84 15.42 -32.30 -2.99
CA GLU A 84 15.65 -32.52 -1.55
C GLU A 84 14.79 -31.54 -0.69
N LEU A 85 14.80 -30.26 -1.02
CA LEU A 85 13.98 -29.25 -0.34
C LEU A 85 12.49 -29.53 -0.48
N THR A 86 12.04 -29.93 -1.68
CA THR A 86 10.64 -30.26 -1.93
C THR A 86 10.19 -31.42 -1.04
N GLU A 87 10.98 -32.52 -0.99
CA GLU A 87 10.66 -33.67 -0.17
C GLU A 87 10.65 -33.35 1.33
N ASN A 88 11.59 -32.52 1.80
CA ASN A 88 11.67 -32.09 3.19
C ASN A 88 10.48 -31.20 3.57
N TRP A 89 10.13 -30.22 2.72
CA TRP A 89 9.03 -29.31 2.98
C TRP A 89 7.66 -30.00 2.91
N LEU A 90 7.44 -30.89 1.95
CA LEU A 90 6.20 -31.67 1.87
C LEU A 90 5.99 -32.56 3.13
N LYS A 91 7.08 -33.07 3.73
CA LYS A 91 7.00 -33.86 4.97
C LYS A 91 6.79 -32.96 6.19
N LYS A 92 7.51 -31.82 6.26
CA LYS A 92 7.46 -30.92 7.42
C LYS A 92 6.15 -30.16 7.51
N TYR A 93 5.60 -29.75 6.37
CA TYR A 93 4.36 -28.96 6.26
C TYR A 93 3.19 -29.80 5.72
N ASP A 94 3.15 -31.09 6.09
CA ASP A 94 2.02 -31.97 5.75
C ASP A 94 0.71 -31.41 6.33
N GLY A 95 -0.36 -31.43 5.54
CA GLY A 95 -1.65 -30.81 5.90
C GLY A 95 -1.70 -29.28 5.81
N VAL A 96 -0.57 -28.59 5.54
CA VAL A 96 -0.48 -27.13 5.34
C VAL A 96 -0.17 -26.81 3.87
N MET A 97 0.80 -27.52 3.30
CA MET A 97 1.22 -27.37 1.91
C MET A 97 0.41 -28.26 0.99
N ARG A 98 -0.22 -27.65 -0.02
CA ARG A 98 -1.03 -28.38 -1.01
C ARG A 98 -0.22 -28.80 -2.22
N VAL A 99 0.56 -27.89 -2.79
CA VAL A 99 1.37 -28.09 -4.00
C VAL A 99 2.68 -27.36 -3.86
N CYS A 100 3.77 -28.03 -4.23
CA CYS A 100 5.09 -27.44 -4.35
C CYS A 100 5.62 -27.70 -5.78
N ASN A 101 5.70 -26.66 -6.59
CA ASN A 101 6.30 -26.71 -7.92
C ASN A 101 7.64 -25.98 -7.88
N TYR A 102 8.63 -26.51 -8.59
CA TYR A 102 9.89 -25.81 -8.79
C TYR A 102 10.31 -25.76 -10.25
N THR A 103 11.04 -24.74 -10.61
CA THR A 103 11.65 -24.53 -11.91
C THR A 103 13.15 -24.32 -11.71
N VAL A 104 13.96 -25.03 -12.47
CA VAL A 104 15.43 -24.95 -12.42
C VAL A 104 15.98 -24.82 -13.82
N GLY A 105 17.01 -24.00 -13.99
CA GLY A 105 17.73 -23.89 -15.24
C GLY A 105 17.43 -22.61 -16.01
N GLN A 106 17.97 -22.56 -17.22
CA GLN A 106 17.81 -21.41 -18.12
C GLN A 106 16.69 -21.68 -19.09
N ALA A 107 15.79 -20.71 -19.21
CA ALA A 107 14.73 -20.78 -20.21
C ALA A 107 15.27 -20.52 -21.62
N ASP A 108 14.58 -21.06 -22.62
CA ASP A 108 14.91 -20.78 -24.02
C ASP A 108 14.77 -19.28 -24.35
N ALA A 109 15.69 -18.76 -25.17
CA ALA A 109 15.75 -17.34 -25.55
C ALA A 109 14.48 -16.83 -26.28
N ASP A 110 13.69 -17.75 -26.82
CA ASP A 110 12.44 -17.43 -27.52
C ASP A 110 11.22 -17.33 -26.58
N ASN A 111 11.40 -17.68 -25.29
CA ASN A 111 10.35 -17.57 -24.29
C ASN A 111 10.32 -16.15 -23.70
N THR A 112 9.35 -15.33 -24.14
CA THR A 112 9.19 -13.94 -23.69
C THR A 112 8.97 -13.81 -22.19
N TRP A 113 8.32 -14.78 -21.54
CA TRP A 113 8.10 -14.77 -20.10
C TRP A 113 9.38 -15.01 -19.29
N ALA A 114 10.30 -15.76 -19.86
CA ALA A 114 11.58 -16.04 -19.22
C ALA A 114 12.52 -14.85 -19.20
N SER A 115 12.35 -13.89 -20.10
CA SER A 115 13.13 -12.65 -20.11
C SER A 115 12.73 -11.68 -18.99
N ILE A 116 11.59 -11.90 -18.34
CA ILE A 116 11.06 -11.07 -17.24
C ILE A 116 11.50 -11.60 -15.87
N GLN A 117 11.82 -12.89 -15.78
CA GLN A 117 12.23 -13.55 -14.54
C GLN A 117 13.73 -13.85 -14.57
N ASP A 118 14.35 -13.76 -13.38
CA ASP A 118 15.71 -14.25 -13.22
C ASP A 118 15.76 -15.75 -13.53
N ASN A 119 16.59 -16.13 -14.48
CA ASN A 119 16.78 -17.53 -14.87
C ASN A 119 18.27 -17.82 -15.10
N GLY A 120 18.66 -19.05 -14.82
CA GLY A 120 20.05 -19.50 -14.94
C GLY A 120 20.22 -20.91 -14.39
N SER A 121 21.31 -21.59 -14.76
CA SER A 121 21.61 -22.94 -14.26
C SER A 121 21.75 -23.05 -12.73
N HIS A 122 22.01 -21.91 -12.08
CA HIS A 122 22.22 -21.77 -10.64
C HIS A 122 20.98 -21.22 -9.91
N ILE A 123 19.89 -20.94 -10.62
CA ILE A 123 18.66 -20.34 -10.05
C ILE A 123 17.57 -21.42 -9.93
N ILE A 124 16.96 -21.48 -8.75
CA ILE A 124 15.83 -22.34 -8.43
C ILE A 124 14.66 -21.43 -8.02
N SER A 125 13.53 -21.59 -8.68
CA SER A 125 12.30 -20.87 -8.35
C SER A 125 11.21 -21.84 -7.93
N PHE A 126 10.72 -21.70 -6.69
CA PHE A 126 9.59 -22.46 -6.17
C PHE A 126 8.33 -21.64 -6.22
N ASN A 127 7.23 -22.28 -6.60
CA ASN A 127 5.87 -21.77 -6.46
C ASN A 127 5.08 -22.76 -5.61
N ILE A 128 4.73 -22.32 -4.41
CA ILE A 128 4.11 -23.15 -3.39
C ILE A 128 2.70 -22.63 -3.14
N ASN A 129 1.74 -23.54 -3.19
CA ASN A 129 0.36 -23.26 -2.81
C ASN A 129 0.02 -23.99 -1.52
N LEU A 130 -0.50 -23.27 -0.54
CA LEU A 130 -0.99 -23.80 0.71
C LEU A 130 -2.48 -24.15 0.61
N TYR A 131 -2.99 -24.88 1.60
CA TYR A 131 -4.44 -24.99 1.80
C TYR A 131 -5.01 -23.64 2.24
N ASN A 132 -6.33 -23.46 2.11
CA ASN A 132 -6.98 -22.21 2.52
C ASN A 132 -6.71 -21.90 4.00
N PRO A 133 -6.69 -20.61 4.40
CA PRO A 133 -6.44 -20.23 5.79
C PRO A 133 -7.35 -20.90 6.82
N ALA A 134 -8.60 -21.23 6.43
CA ALA A 134 -9.55 -21.92 7.29
C ALA A 134 -9.27 -23.41 7.49
N ASP A 135 -8.51 -24.03 6.58
CA ASP A 135 -8.27 -25.49 6.53
C ASP A 135 -6.88 -25.86 7.06
N ARG A 136 -6.08 -24.90 7.55
CA ARG A 136 -4.71 -25.11 8.03
C ARG A 136 -4.48 -24.50 9.41
N GLU A 137 -3.58 -25.08 10.17
CA GLU A 137 -3.25 -24.61 11.53
C GLU A 137 -2.21 -23.47 11.55
N MET A 138 -1.33 -23.40 10.53
CA MET A 138 -0.26 -22.40 10.45
C MET A 138 -0.65 -21.25 9.51
N THR A 139 -0.28 -20.04 9.89
CA THR A 139 -0.42 -18.86 9.04
C THR A 139 0.62 -18.84 7.92
N LEU A 140 0.37 -18.09 6.84
CA LEU A 140 1.31 -17.92 5.74
C LEU A 140 2.68 -17.38 6.24
N ALA A 141 2.65 -16.43 7.17
CA ALA A 141 3.87 -15.83 7.74
C ALA A 141 4.69 -16.85 8.53
N GLU A 142 4.06 -17.69 9.36
CA GLU A 142 4.74 -18.74 10.12
C GLU A 142 5.40 -19.79 9.23
N VAL A 143 4.74 -20.16 8.13
CA VAL A 143 5.32 -21.09 7.15
C VAL A 143 6.53 -20.44 6.46
N CYS A 144 6.44 -19.18 6.05
CA CYS A 144 7.57 -18.48 5.44
C CYS A 144 8.75 -18.30 6.39
N ASP A 145 8.50 -17.98 7.66
CA ASP A 145 9.56 -17.86 8.67
C ASP A 145 10.21 -19.23 8.93
N GLY A 146 9.41 -20.30 8.99
CA GLY A 146 9.92 -21.67 9.09
C GLY A 146 10.77 -22.10 7.89
N MET A 147 10.38 -21.70 6.67
CA MET A 147 11.18 -21.95 5.46
C MET A 147 12.50 -21.14 5.48
N ARG A 148 12.49 -19.88 5.94
CA ARG A 148 13.71 -19.10 6.10
C ARG A 148 14.70 -19.75 7.06
N GLU A 149 14.20 -20.31 8.17
CA GLU A 149 15.04 -21.07 9.11
C GLU A 149 15.60 -22.36 8.47
N ASP A 150 14.78 -23.08 7.72
CA ASP A 150 15.22 -24.29 7.03
C ASP A 150 16.34 -24.00 6.02
N LEU A 151 16.23 -22.87 5.29
CA LEU A 151 17.21 -22.48 4.28
C LEU A 151 18.55 -22.08 4.89
N LYS A 152 18.61 -21.63 6.15
CA LYS A 152 19.88 -21.37 6.85
C LYS A 152 20.75 -22.63 7.03
N ALA A 153 20.16 -23.80 6.97
CA ALA A 153 20.89 -25.07 7.05
C ALA A 153 21.70 -25.41 5.79
N TYR A 154 21.48 -24.65 4.70
CA TYR A 154 22.14 -24.86 3.40
C TYR A 154 23.14 -23.73 3.11
N PRO A 155 24.40 -23.85 3.59
CA PRO A 155 25.42 -22.81 3.41
C PRO A 155 25.88 -22.66 1.96
N GLU A 156 25.50 -23.56 1.07
CA GLU A 156 25.80 -23.49 -0.36
C GLU A 156 24.91 -22.49 -1.13
N LEU A 157 23.91 -21.89 -0.47
CA LEU A 157 23.04 -20.88 -1.07
C LEU A 157 23.68 -19.48 -0.93
N ASP A 158 23.93 -18.81 -2.06
CA ASP A 158 24.39 -17.42 -2.07
C ASP A 158 23.26 -16.46 -1.75
N LYS A 159 22.07 -16.73 -2.28
CA LYS A 159 20.86 -15.96 -1.99
C LYS A 159 19.68 -16.91 -1.77
N ALA A 160 18.86 -16.57 -0.78
CA ALA A 160 17.61 -17.26 -0.49
C ALA A 160 16.54 -16.22 -0.21
N GLN A 161 15.54 -16.13 -1.06
CA GLN A 161 14.46 -15.17 -0.96
C GLN A 161 13.12 -15.88 -0.82
N VAL A 162 12.41 -15.62 0.28
CA VAL A 162 11.08 -16.17 0.54
C VAL A 162 10.06 -15.04 0.50
N ILE A 163 9.19 -15.05 -0.51
CA ILE A 163 8.22 -13.98 -0.79
C ILE A 163 6.81 -14.48 -0.46
N LEU A 164 6.13 -13.75 0.44
CA LEU A 164 4.73 -13.98 0.74
C LEU A 164 3.86 -13.46 -0.43
N GLY A 165 2.79 -14.19 -0.73
CA GLY A 165 1.81 -13.74 -1.71
C GLY A 165 2.19 -13.97 -3.16
N GLY A 166 3.30 -14.65 -3.43
CA GLY A 166 3.73 -15.02 -4.79
C GLY A 166 4.22 -13.89 -5.68
N SER A 167 4.28 -12.64 -5.18
CA SER A 167 4.81 -11.49 -5.91
C SER A 167 5.44 -10.48 -4.95
N SER A 168 6.56 -9.92 -5.33
CA SER A 168 7.21 -8.81 -4.63
C SER A 168 6.59 -7.50 -5.11
N GLY A 169 6.16 -6.63 -4.19
CA GLY A 169 5.72 -5.26 -4.52
C GLY A 169 4.34 -5.09 -5.14
N GLY A 170 3.51 -6.15 -5.21
CA GLY A 170 2.12 -6.05 -5.67
C GLY A 170 1.13 -5.71 -4.55
N MET A 171 -0.12 -5.40 -4.94
CA MET A 171 -1.24 -5.18 -4.01
C MET A 171 -1.50 -6.44 -3.19
N GLY A 172 -1.04 -6.47 -1.92
CA GLY A 172 -1.15 -7.61 -1.02
C GLY A 172 0.08 -8.53 -0.93
N GLY A 173 1.20 -8.17 -1.56
CA GLY A 173 2.49 -8.82 -1.37
C GLY A 173 3.18 -8.40 -0.06
N GLN A 174 4.36 -8.95 0.16
CA GLN A 174 5.18 -8.60 1.32
C GLN A 174 5.66 -7.15 1.24
N SER A 175 5.53 -6.39 2.33
CA SER A 175 6.02 -5.02 2.40
C SER A 175 7.55 -5.00 2.37
N THR A 176 8.11 -4.19 1.47
CA THR A 176 9.55 -3.95 1.35
C THR A 176 9.85 -2.47 1.57
N ALA A 177 10.98 -2.18 2.21
CA ALA A 177 11.57 -0.86 2.21
C ALA A 177 12.69 -0.86 1.17
N ASP A 178 12.49 -0.13 0.08
CA ASP A 178 13.40 -0.10 -1.05
C ASP A 178 14.25 1.18 -1.00
N PHE A 179 15.56 1.01 -1.11
CA PHE A 179 16.54 2.08 -1.13
C PHE A 179 17.25 2.06 -2.47
N GLU A 180 17.00 3.05 -3.31
CA GLU A 180 17.62 3.19 -4.61
C GLU A 180 18.92 3.99 -4.51
N ILE A 181 20.02 3.35 -4.91
CA ILE A 181 21.35 3.93 -4.96
C ILE A 181 21.61 4.39 -6.38
N TYR A 182 21.74 5.69 -6.59
CA TYR A 182 22.04 6.31 -7.87
C TYR A 182 23.53 6.52 -8.00
N GLY A 183 24.12 6.13 -9.13
CA GLY A 183 25.53 6.33 -9.41
C GLY A 183 25.99 5.65 -10.69
N TYR A 184 27.03 6.18 -11.32
CA TYR A 184 27.60 5.64 -12.56
C TYR A 184 28.76 4.69 -12.33
N ASP A 185 29.47 4.82 -11.19
CA ASP A 185 30.59 3.94 -10.83
C ASP A 185 30.06 2.66 -10.16
N PHE A 186 30.25 1.54 -10.82
CA PHE A 186 29.83 0.23 -10.32
C PHE A 186 30.48 -0.14 -8.99
N THR A 187 31.79 0.09 -8.88
CA THR A 187 32.56 -0.31 -7.68
C THR A 187 32.09 0.46 -6.44
N ALA A 188 31.85 1.75 -6.61
CA ALA A 188 31.40 2.61 -5.53
C ALA A 188 29.93 2.33 -5.15
N THR A 189 29.04 2.06 -6.15
CA THR A 189 27.63 1.68 -5.88
C THR A 189 27.53 0.31 -5.25
N ASP A 190 28.33 -0.67 -5.66
CA ASP A 190 28.33 -2.02 -5.08
C ASP A 190 28.79 -2.01 -3.62
N LYS A 191 29.83 -1.20 -3.32
CA LYS A 191 30.28 -1.01 -1.94
C LYS A 191 29.19 -0.35 -1.09
N ALA A 192 28.58 0.73 -1.57
CA ALA A 192 27.50 1.40 -0.86
C ALA A 192 26.31 0.47 -0.62
N ALA A 193 25.94 -0.37 -1.59
CA ALA A 193 24.88 -1.38 -1.46
C ALA A 193 25.22 -2.45 -0.42
N ALA A 194 26.46 -2.94 -0.41
CA ALA A 194 26.92 -3.92 0.58
C ALA A 194 26.94 -3.35 2.00
N ASP A 195 27.44 -2.12 2.17
CA ASP A 195 27.49 -1.44 3.47
C ASP A 195 26.06 -1.17 4.00
N LEU A 196 25.15 -0.72 3.12
CA LEU A 196 23.75 -0.51 3.46
C LEU A 196 23.04 -1.82 3.81
N LYS A 197 23.25 -2.89 3.04
CA LYS A 197 22.73 -4.24 3.34
C LYS A 197 23.16 -4.70 4.74
N ALA A 198 24.46 -4.60 5.06
CA ALA A 198 24.99 -5.02 6.36
C ALA A 198 24.38 -4.21 7.52
N ALA A 199 24.12 -2.92 7.32
CA ALA A 199 23.51 -2.07 8.33
C ALA A 199 22.01 -2.38 8.50
N LEU A 200 21.25 -2.56 7.40
CA LEU A 200 19.81 -2.84 7.43
C LEU A 200 19.48 -4.21 8.05
N LEU A 201 20.34 -5.21 7.93
CA LEU A 201 20.15 -6.51 8.58
C LEU A 201 20.11 -6.43 10.12
N ASN A 202 20.63 -5.37 10.71
CA ASN A 202 20.59 -5.14 12.16
C ASN A 202 19.35 -4.35 12.62
N VAL A 203 18.52 -3.88 11.69
CA VAL A 203 17.31 -3.12 11.98
C VAL A 203 16.22 -4.09 12.46
N LYS A 204 15.56 -3.74 13.55
CA LYS A 204 14.49 -4.57 14.10
C LYS A 204 13.29 -4.62 13.15
N GLY A 205 12.87 -5.83 12.79
CA GLY A 205 11.74 -6.04 11.88
C GLY A 205 12.15 -6.19 10.41
N VAL A 206 13.45 -6.21 10.11
CA VAL A 206 13.98 -6.63 8.81
C VAL A 206 14.31 -8.12 8.89
N SER A 207 13.71 -8.90 8.01
CA SER A 207 13.95 -10.36 7.95
C SER A 207 15.02 -10.74 6.92
N GLU A 208 15.13 -9.97 5.86
CA GLU A 208 16.03 -10.24 4.72
C GLU A 208 16.35 -8.93 4.00
N VAL A 209 17.55 -8.82 3.43
CA VAL A 209 17.94 -7.68 2.59
C VAL A 209 18.52 -8.16 1.29
N ASN A 210 17.91 -7.77 0.19
CA ASN A 210 18.29 -8.14 -1.17
C ASN A 210 18.85 -6.95 -1.93
N ILE A 211 19.86 -7.20 -2.77
CA ILE A 211 20.42 -6.23 -3.71
C ILE A 211 19.96 -6.65 -5.11
N SER A 212 19.40 -5.70 -5.89
CA SER A 212 18.87 -5.98 -7.22
C SER A 212 19.95 -6.36 -8.23
N ARG A 213 21.16 -5.81 -8.08
CA ARG A 213 22.28 -6.17 -8.94
C ARG A 213 22.74 -7.59 -8.64
N GLN A 214 22.74 -8.42 -9.67
CA GLN A 214 23.30 -9.77 -9.61
C GLN A 214 24.84 -9.69 -9.58
N ASP A 215 25.46 -10.77 -9.07
CA ASP A 215 26.92 -10.87 -9.06
C ASP A 215 27.48 -10.93 -10.48
N TYR A 216 28.73 -10.47 -10.63
CA TYR A 216 29.43 -10.51 -11.90
C TYR A 216 29.58 -11.94 -12.39
N GLN A 217 29.06 -12.23 -13.57
CA GLN A 217 29.18 -13.55 -14.17
C GLN A 217 30.36 -13.61 -15.13
N PRO A 218 31.23 -14.63 -15.04
CA PRO A 218 32.23 -14.85 -16.07
C PRO A 218 31.54 -15.30 -17.36
N GLU A 219 31.86 -14.64 -18.45
CA GLU A 219 31.36 -14.98 -19.78
C GLU A 219 32.50 -15.11 -20.79
N TYR A 220 32.36 -15.98 -21.75
CA TYR A 220 33.27 -16.07 -22.86
C TYR A 220 32.77 -15.17 -23.99
N GLN A 221 33.53 -14.10 -24.27
CA GLN A 221 33.26 -13.21 -25.38
C GLN A 221 34.17 -13.57 -26.56
N VAL A 222 33.58 -13.64 -27.74
CA VAL A 222 34.34 -13.85 -28.98
C VAL A 222 34.54 -12.50 -29.65
N ASP A 223 35.72 -11.93 -29.51
CA ASP A 223 36.11 -10.69 -30.16
C ASP A 223 36.53 -10.96 -31.60
N PHE A 224 35.64 -10.74 -32.54
CA PHE A 224 35.93 -10.92 -33.96
C PHE A 224 36.67 -9.72 -34.55
N ASP A 225 37.75 -10.01 -35.29
CA ASP A 225 38.50 -9.04 -36.07
C ASP A 225 37.83 -8.79 -37.43
N ARG A 226 37.28 -7.59 -37.63
CA ARG A 226 36.52 -7.23 -38.81
C ARG A 226 37.37 -7.28 -40.10
N GLU A 227 38.65 -6.94 -40.04
CA GLU A 227 39.54 -6.98 -41.16
C GLU A 227 39.81 -8.42 -41.60
N LYS A 228 40.10 -9.30 -40.63
CA LYS A 228 40.30 -10.72 -40.91
C LYS A 228 39.02 -11.39 -41.43
N LEU A 229 37.88 -11.04 -40.89
CA LEU A 229 36.59 -11.52 -41.41
C LEU A 229 36.40 -11.12 -42.89
N ALA A 230 36.67 -9.85 -43.20
CA ALA A 230 36.55 -9.33 -44.59
C ALA A 230 37.50 -10.04 -45.56
N LEU A 231 38.78 -10.28 -45.13
CA LEU A 231 39.76 -11.02 -45.92
C LEU A 231 39.33 -12.47 -46.23
N GLN A 232 38.55 -13.08 -45.34
CA GLN A 232 37.98 -14.43 -45.54
C GLN A 232 36.60 -14.42 -46.23
N GLY A 233 36.10 -13.27 -46.63
CA GLY A 233 34.78 -13.14 -47.26
C GLY A 233 33.60 -13.39 -46.30
N LEU A 234 33.80 -13.07 -45.02
CA LEU A 234 32.81 -13.15 -43.96
C LEU A 234 32.45 -11.75 -43.42
N ASN A 235 31.26 -11.61 -42.92
CA ASN A 235 30.85 -10.45 -42.12
C ASN A 235 30.58 -10.86 -40.68
N LEU A 236 30.56 -9.88 -39.77
CA LEU A 236 30.36 -10.09 -38.34
C LEU A 236 29.04 -10.80 -38.02
N SER A 237 27.94 -10.38 -38.69
CA SER A 237 26.62 -10.96 -38.46
C SER A 237 26.58 -12.44 -38.81
N THR A 238 27.16 -12.82 -39.98
CA THR A 238 27.23 -14.20 -40.42
C THR A 238 28.09 -15.04 -39.45
N ALA A 239 29.25 -14.54 -39.02
CA ALA A 239 30.12 -15.24 -38.08
C ALA A 239 29.45 -15.47 -36.72
N ALA A 240 28.81 -14.43 -36.17
CA ALA A 240 28.06 -14.51 -34.90
C ALA A 240 26.87 -15.49 -34.99
N MET A 241 26.15 -15.48 -36.12
CA MET A 241 25.03 -16.40 -36.33
C MET A 241 25.48 -17.87 -36.43
N TYR A 242 26.58 -18.14 -37.13
CA TYR A 242 27.16 -19.48 -37.16
C TYR A 242 27.58 -19.96 -35.78
N LEU A 243 28.26 -19.11 -35.00
CA LEU A 243 28.67 -19.43 -33.65
C LEU A 243 27.45 -19.75 -32.76
N ARG A 244 26.47 -18.84 -32.75
CA ARG A 244 25.22 -19.02 -32.00
C ARG A 244 24.54 -20.34 -32.32
N ASN A 245 24.34 -20.62 -33.63
CA ASN A 245 23.62 -21.83 -34.07
C ASN A 245 24.35 -23.11 -33.69
N ARG A 246 25.69 -23.10 -33.61
CA ARG A 246 26.47 -24.30 -33.27
C ARG A 246 26.53 -24.52 -31.75
N VAL A 247 26.57 -23.46 -30.95
CA VAL A 247 26.62 -23.54 -29.49
C VAL A 247 25.21 -23.70 -28.90
N ASN A 248 24.29 -22.80 -29.20
CA ASN A 248 22.94 -22.81 -28.66
C ASN A 248 21.98 -23.68 -29.46
N GLY A 249 22.27 -23.90 -30.74
CA GLY A 249 21.43 -24.64 -31.66
C GLY A 249 20.56 -23.74 -32.52
N ALA A 250 20.12 -24.31 -33.64
CA ALA A 250 19.15 -23.70 -34.53
C ALA A 250 17.93 -24.63 -34.66
N LEU A 251 16.76 -24.03 -34.61
CA LEU A 251 15.52 -24.75 -34.92
C LEU A 251 15.54 -25.11 -36.40
N SER A 252 15.58 -26.39 -36.70
CA SER A 252 15.68 -26.94 -38.08
C SER A 252 14.30 -27.27 -38.65
N SER A 253 13.46 -27.90 -37.88
CA SER A 253 12.14 -28.38 -38.28
C SER A 253 11.30 -28.72 -37.06
N TYR A 254 10.07 -29.15 -37.28
CA TYR A 254 9.16 -29.65 -36.26
C TYR A 254 8.84 -31.12 -36.52
N TYR A 255 8.87 -31.90 -35.48
CA TYR A 255 8.29 -33.24 -35.50
C TYR A 255 6.84 -33.18 -35.05
N ARG A 256 5.92 -33.69 -35.84
CA ARG A 256 4.48 -33.65 -35.56
C ARG A 256 3.95 -35.07 -35.34
N GLU A 257 3.33 -35.28 -34.19
CA GLU A 257 2.72 -36.52 -33.81
C GLU A 257 1.46 -36.28 -32.96
N ASP A 258 0.37 -36.94 -33.27
CA ASP A 258 -0.92 -36.90 -32.56
C ASP A 258 -1.51 -35.47 -32.33
N GLY A 259 -1.15 -34.52 -33.18
CA GLY A 259 -1.60 -33.14 -33.08
C GLY A 259 -0.65 -32.22 -32.31
N ASP A 260 0.41 -32.74 -31.72
CA ASP A 260 1.48 -32.00 -31.04
C ASP A 260 2.65 -31.71 -31.98
N GLU A 261 3.33 -30.58 -31.78
CA GLU A 261 4.54 -30.18 -32.49
C GLU A 261 5.74 -30.16 -31.52
N TYR A 262 6.81 -30.88 -31.91
CA TYR A 262 8.06 -30.93 -31.15
C TYR A 262 9.19 -30.28 -31.96
N ASP A 263 9.93 -29.39 -31.33
CA ASP A 263 11.06 -28.69 -31.96
C ASP A 263 12.23 -29.63 -32.23
N ILE A 264 12.71 -29.66 -33.48
CA ILE A 264 13.96 -30.33 -33.83
C ILE A 264 15.07 -29.28 -33.86
N LYS A 265 15.84 -29.21 -32.76
CA LYS A 265 16.95 -28.29 -32.57
C LYS A 265 18.29 -28.95 -32.88
N VAL A 266 19.02 -28.43 -33.83
CA VAL A 266 20.33 -28.94 -34.27
C VAL A 266 21.44 -28.07 -33.68
N ARG A 267 22.35 -28.71 -32.94
CA ARG A 267 23.54 -28.08 -32.35
C ARG A 267 24.72 -29.06 -32.27
N TYR A 268 25.89 -28.55 -31.92
CA TYR A 268 27.05 -29.42 -31.68
C TYR A 268 26.80 -30.35 -30.48
N ALA A 269 27.30 -31.57 -30.55
CA ALA A 269 27.25 -32.49 -29.43
C ALA A 269 28.03 -31.94 -28.22
N PRO A 270 27.67 -32.30 -26.98
CA PRO A 270 28.27 -31.72 -25.78
C PRO A 270 29.80 -31.74 -25.78
N GLU A 271 30.38 -32.81 -26.26
CA GLU A 271 31.84 -33.04 -26.34
C GLU A 271 32.60 -32.00 -27.23
N PHE A 272 31.92 -31.30 -28.11
CA PHE A 272 32.50 -30.28 -29.00
C PHE A 272 32.18 -28.84 -28.58
N ARG A 273 31.74 -28.60 -27.34
CA ARG A 273 31.37 -27.28 -26.84
C ARG A 273 31.57 -27.13 -25.31
N THR A 274 32.56 -27.88 -24.76
CA THR A 274 32.82 -27.86 -23.31
C THR A 274 34.03 -27.01 -22.93
N SER A 275 34.90 -26.69 -23.87
CA SER A 275 36.13 -25.96 -23.61
C SER A 275 36.26 -24.71 -24.49
N ILE A 276 37.19 -23.78 -24.10
CA ILE A 276 37.53 -22.62 -24.93
C ILE A 276 38.11 -23.07 -26.27
N GLU A 277 38.93 -24.15 -26.28
CA GLU A 277 39.51 -24.70 -27.48
C GLU A 277 38.44 -25.20 -28.46
N ASP A 278 37.34 -25.75 -27.97
CA ASP A 278 36.20 -26.16 -28.79
C ASP A 278 35.57 -24.98 -29.49
N LEU A 279 35.35 -23.86 -28.75
CA LEU A 279 34.82 -22.61 -29.31
C LEU A 279 35.74 -22.03 -30.36
N GLU A 280 37.05 -22.03 -30.13
CA GLU A 280 38.07 -21.53 -31.07
C GLU A 280 38.12 -22.36 -32.35
N ASN A 281 37.83 -23.65 -32.28
CA ASN A 281 37.86 -24.59 -33.41
C ASN A 281 36.56 -24.67 -34.18
N ILE A 282 35.48 -23.97 -33.75
CA ILE A 282 34.21 -23.93 -34.49
C ILE A 282 34.45 -23.43 -35.92
N LEU A 283 33.88 -24.15 -36.89
CA LEU A 283 34.00 -23.83 -38.32
C LEU A 283 32.88 -22.88 -38.75
N ILE A 284 33.24 -21.79 -39.37
CA ILE A 284 32.35 -20.82 -40.03
C ILE A 284 32.56 -20.95 -41.52
N TYR A 285 31.49 -21.05 -42.30
CA TYR A 285 31.57 -21.14 -43.74
C TYR A 285 31.30 -19.80 -44.39
N ASN A 286 32.16 -19.38 -45.33
CA ASN A 286 31.93 -18.20 -46.12
C ASN A 286 30.99 -18.52 -47.32
N ASN A 287 30.60 -17.49 -48.08
CA ASN A 287 29.70 -17.62 -49.22
C ASN A 287 30.30 -18.49 -50.37
N ALA A 288 31.63 -18.69 -50.37
CA ALA A 288 32.30 -19.56 -51.32
C ALA A 288 32.44 -21.03 -50.84
N GLY A 289 31.85 -21.37 -49.69
CA GLY A 289 31.94 -22.70 -49.06
C GLY A 289 33.26 -23.02 -48.36
N LYS A 290 34.18 -22.02 -48.23
CA LYS A 290 35.43 -22.23 -47.49
C LYS A 290 35.19 -22.20 -46.00
N ALA A 291 35.68 -23.21 -45.27
CA ALA A 291 35.66 -23.30 -43.83
C ALA A 291 36.78 -22.44 -43.22
N VAL A 292 36.42 -21.60 -42.25
CA VAL A 292 37.35 -20.75 -41.46
C VAL A 292 37.08 -21.02 -39.97
N ARG A 293 38.13 -21.19 -39.19
CA ARG A 293 37.98 -21.39 -37.73
C ARG A 293 37.79 -20.04 -37.02
N VAL A 294 37.08 -20.06 -35.90
CA VAL A 294 36.87 -18.86 -35.06
C VAL A 294 38.20 -18.24 -34.65
N LYS A 295 39.21 -19.03 -34.27
CA LYS A 295 40.53 -18.56 -33.88
C LYS A 295 41.31 -17.83 -34.98
N ASP A 296 40.97 -18.09 -36.26
CA ASP A 296 41.64 -17.45 -37.40
C ASP A 296 41.13 -16.01 -37.62
N VAL A 297 39.89 -15.73 -37.15
CA VAL A 297 39.18 -14.46 -37.36
C VAL A 297 38.76 -13.75 -36.07
N GLY A 298 39.08 -14.31 -34.91
CA GLY A 298 38.73 -13.73 -33.61
C GLY A 298 39.55 -14.34 -32.48
N LYS A 299 39.26 -13.86 -31.26
CA LYS A 299 39.85 -14.40 -30.01
C LYS A 299 38.70 -14.65 -29.04
N VAL A 300 38.79 -15.75 -28.30
CA VAL A 300 37.89 -16.04 -27.17
C VAL A 300 38.54 -15.47 -25.92
N VAL A 301 37.86 -14.58 -25.23
CA VAL A 301 38.33 -13.89 -24.02
C VAL A 301 37.33 -14.10 -22.91
N GLU A 302 37.81 -14.49 -21.75
CA GLU A 302 37.01 -14.53 -20.53
C GLU A 302 36.87 -13.12 -19.98
N ARG A 303 35.65 -12.67 -19.76
CA ARG A 303 35.34 -11.37 -19.15
C ARG A 303 34.27 -11.55 -18.07
N SER A 304 34.32 -10.67 -17.07
CA SER A 304 33.25 -10.53 -16.08
C SER A 304 32.44 -9.30 -16.42
N ALA A 305 31.15 -9.49 -16.59
CA ALA A 305 30.23 -8.40 -16.89
C ALA A 305 29.03 -8.43 -15.94
N PRO A 306 28.50 -7.28 -15.51
CA PRO A 306 27.26 -7.26 -14.75
C PRO A 306 26.11 -7.75 -15.65
N PRO A 307 25.32 -8.72 -15.21
CA PRO A 307 24.27 -9.32 -16.06
C PRO A 307 23.13 -8.34 -16.34
N THR A 308 22.87 -7.43 -15.40
CA THR A 308 21.76 -6.48 -15.48
C THR A 308 22.19 -5.08 -15.08
N ILE A 309 21.80 -4.09 -15.86
CA ILE A 309 21.98 -2.67 -15.54
C ILE A 309 20.59 -2.02 -15.47
N GLU A 310 20.13 -1.77 -14.26
CA GLU A 310 18.87 -1.09 -14.02
C GLU A 310 19.01 0.42 -14.18
N ARG A 311 17.95 1.04 -14.71
CA ARG A 311 17.86 2.50 -14.87
C ARG A 311 16.46 2.99 -14.50
N LYS A 312 16.44 4.08 -13.72
CA LYS A 312 15.24 4.87 -13.43
C LYS A 312 15.54 6.31 -13.85
N ASP A 313 14.64 6.93 -14.59
CA ASP A 313 14.78 8.31 -15.09
C ASP A 313 16.10 8.58 -15.85
N ARG A 314 16.60 7.58 -16.60
CA ARG A 314 17.85 7.55 -17.36
C ARG A 314 19.13 7.46 -16.53
N GLU A 315 19.04 7.47 -15.22
CA GLU A 315 20.16 7.26 -14.30
C GLU A 315 20.31 5.78 -13.94
N ARG A 316 21.54 5.34 -13.66
CA ARG A 316 21.79 3.97 -13.20
C ARG A 316 21.44 3.85 -11.75
N ILE A 317 20.71 2.79 -11.39
CA ILE A 317 20.32 2.50 -10.02
C ILE A 317 20.78 1.10 -9.59
N VAL A 318 20.92 0.96 -8.28
CA VAL A 318 20.95 -0.33 -7.58
C VAL A 318 19.95 -0.24 -6.46
N THR A 319 19.01 -1.15 -6.41
CA THR A 319 17.98 -1.19 -5.37
C THR A 319 18.41 -2.14 -4.27
N VAL A 320 18.37 -1.67 -3.03
CA VAL A 320 18.54 -2.48 -1.82
C VAL A 320 17.18 -2.59 -1.16
N SER A 321 16.60 -3.78 -1.23
CA SER A 321 15.25 -4.06 -0.73
C SER A 321 15.32 -4.77 0.62
N ALA A 322 14.84 -4.12 1.69
CA ALA A 322 14.70 -4.72 3.00
C ALA A 322 13.28 -5.29 3.16
N VAL A 323 13.20 -6.60 3.33
CA VAL A 323 11.94 -7.33 3.53
C VAL A 323 11.52 -7.17 4.99
N ILE A 324 10.28 -6.71 5.20
CA ILE A 324 9.77 -6.38 6.53
C ILE A 324 8.92 -7.54 7.08
N SER A 325 9.19 -7.92 8.32
CA SER A 325 8.40 -8.90 9.06
C SER A 325 8.14 -8.39 10.49
N GLY A 326 6.86 -8.25 10.85
CA GLY A 326 6.45 -7.89 12.21
C GLY A 326 6.73 -6.45 12.68
N ALA A 327 7.12 -5.54 11.76
CA ALA A 327 7.31 -4.12 12.07
C ALA A 327 6.58 -3.24 11.05
N PRO A 328 6.16 -2.01 11.44
CA PRO A 328 5.60 -1.06 10.48
C PRO A 328 6.64 -0.55 9.49
N LEU A 329 6.25 -0.42 8.20
CA LEU A 329 7.11 0.09 7.13
C LEU A 329 7.77 1.43 7.49
N GLY A 330 6.98 2.38 8.02
CA GLY A 330 7.48 3.71 8.38
C GLY A 330 8.59 3.71 9.45
N SER A 331 8.59 2.73 10.38
CA SER A 331 9.65 2.61 11.40
C SER A 331 10.96 2.13 10.81
N VAL A 332 10.90 1.12 9.92
CA VAL A 332 12.09 0.59 9.23
C VAL A 332 12.72 1.65 8.31
N VAL A 333 11.87 2.39 7.59
CA VAL A 333 12.32 3.50 6.75
C VAL A 333 12.96 4.62 7.56
N ALA A 334 12.41 4.97 8.73
CA ALA A 334 13.00 6.00 9.59
C ALA A 334 14.39 5.59 10.12
N GLU A 335 14.55 4.31 10.52
CA GLU A 335 15.87 3.77 10.91
C GLU A 335 16.83 3.69 9.72
N GLY A 336 16.34 3.29 8.54
CA GLY A 336 17.11 3.28 7.29
C GLY A 336 17.64 4.67 6.92
N ASN A 337 16.81 5.72 7.02
CA ASN A 337 17.26 7.11 6.82
C ASN A 337 18.35 7.51 7.82
N ALA A 338 18.20 7.17 9.09
CA ALA A 338 19.21 7.46 10.09
C ALA A 338 20.54 6.73 9.86
N ILE A 339 20.51 5.58 9.17
CA ILE A 339 21.70 4.85 8.72
C ILE A 339 22.34 5.59 7.53
N ILE A 340 21.54 5.95 6.52
CA ILE A 340 22.00 6.66 5.32
C ILE A 340 22.68 7.99 5.68
N ASP A 341 22.09 8.76 6.60
CA ASP A 341 22.62 10.03 7.08
C ASP A 341 24.02 9.90 7.75
N LYS A 342 24.36 8.70 8.23
CA LYS A 342 25.66 8.40 8.86
C LYS A 342 26.66 7.76 7.91
N MET A 343 26.22 7.32 6.74
CA MET A 343 27.11 6.69 5.75
C MET A 343 27.99 7.77 5.07
N ASP A 344 29.26 7.46 4.94
CA ASP A 344 30.18 8.28 4.15
C ASP A 344 30.08 7.87 2.67
N LEU A 345 29.24 8.60 1.92
CA LEU A 345 28.99 8.32 0.51
C LEU A 345 30.00 9.04 -0.36
N PRO A 346 30.68 8.35 -1.30
CA PRO A 346 31.54 8.98 -2.28
C PRO A 346 30.79 10.02 -3.13
N GLY A 347 31.49 11.06 -3.58
CA GLY A 347 30.88 12.07 -4.45
C GLY A 347 30.29 11.45 -5.72
N GLY A 348 29.05 11.80 -6.05
CA GLY A 348 28.32 11.28 -7.21
C GLY A 348 27.42 10.06 -6.92
N ILE A 349 27.31 9.64 -5.66
CA ILE A 349 26.33 8.65 -5.21
C ILE A 349 25.26 9.34 -4.36
N SER A 350 23.99 9.02 -4.63
CA SER A 350 22.87 9.42 -3.79
C SER A 350 21.99 8.21 -3.50
N ILE A 351 21.40 8.16 -2.30
CA ILE A 351 20.48 7.11 -1.89
C ILE A 351 19.10 7.76 -1.67
N GLN A 352 18.08 7.21 -2.28
CA GLN A 352 16.70 7.67 -2.13
C GLN A 352 15.82 6.50 -1.71
N ILE A 353 14.79 6.80 -0.93
CA ILE A 353 13.78 5.80 -0.57
C ILE A 353 12.76 5.77 -1.68
N ALA A 354 12.39 4.57 -2.09
CA ALA A 354 11.49 4.31 -3.19
C ALA A 354 10.52 3.15 -2.89
N GLY A 355 9.83 2.67 -3.90
CA GLY A 355 8.94 1.52 -3.82
C GLY A 355 7.73 1.75 -2.93
N SER A 356 7.34 0.75 -2.15
CA SER A 356 6.10 0.78 -1.35
C SER A 356 5.96 1.98 -0.43
N TYR A 357 7.07 2.57 0.03
CA TYR A 357 7.03 3.76 0.88
C TYR A 357 6.75 5.04 0.08
N GLU A 358 7.36 5.20 -1.09
CA GLU A 358 7.09 6.31 -2.03
C GLU A 358 5.62 6.27 -2.45
N ASP A 359 5.15 5.10 -2.91
CA ASP A 359 3.75 4.88 -3.29
C ASP A 359 2.77 5.16 -2.15
N GLN A 360 3.15 4.80 -0.92
CA GLN A 360 2.37 5.10 0.28
C GLN A 360 2.26 6.61 0.52
N GLN A 361 3.37 7.34 0.44
CA GLN A 361 3.37 8.80 0.65
C GLN A 361 2.54 9.52 -0.39
N ASP A 362 2.71 9.16 -1.66
CA ASP A 362 1.96 9.75 -2.77
C ASP A 362 0.46 9.45 -2.64
N SER A 363 0.10 8.20 -2.34
CA SER A 363 -1.30 7.81 -2.13
C SER A 363 -1.93 8.51 -0.93
N PHE A 364 -1.19 8.68 0.16
CA PHE A 364 -1.69 9.40 1.34
C PHE A 364 -1.85 10.90 1.05
N GLY A 365 -0.95 11.49 0.26
CA GLY A 365 -1.04 12.87 -0.22
C GLY A 365 -2.28 13.09 -1.11
N ASP A 366 -2.49 12.20 -2.07
CA ASP A 366 -3.63 12.23 -2.98
C ASP A 366 -4.96 12.02 -2.24
N LEU A 367 -5.03 11.04 -1.34
CA LEU A 367 -6.21 10.80 -0.50
C LEU A 367 -6.48 11.99 0.44
N GLY A 368 -5.44 12.62 0.97
CA GLY A 368 -5.57 13.84 1.77
C GLY A 368 -6.16 15.00 0.95
N THR A 369 -5.67 15.20 -0.25
CA THR A 369 -6.18 16.21 -1.20
C THR A 369 -7.65 15.92 -1.58
N LEU A 370 -7.97 14.65 -1.86
CA LEU A 370 -9.33 14.21 -2.15
C LEU A 370 -10.26 14.43 -0.96
N ALA A 371 -9.82 14.14 0.27
CA ALA A 371 -10.60 14.39 1.48
C ALA A 371 -10.94 15.88 1.64
N VAL A 372 -9.96 16.77 1.44
CA VAL A 372 -10.18 18.23 1.48
C VAL A 372 -11.18 18.66 0.41
N LEU A 373 -11.06 18.15 -0.82
CA LEU A 373 -11.98 18.44 -1.91
C LEU A 373 -13.41 18.00 -1.56
N ILE A 374 -13.58 16.78 -1.03
CA ILE A 374 -14.88 16.25 -0.61
C ILE A 374 -15.48 17.13 0.50
N ILE A 375 -14.68 17.55 1.48
CA ILE A 375 -15.10 18.44 2.56
C ILE A 375 -15.65 19.76 1.98
N ILE A 376 -14.94 20.38 1.02
CA ILE A 376 -15.36 21.61 0.36
C ILE A 376 -16.66 21.40 -0.44
N LEU A 377 -16.76 20.32 -1.22
CA LEU A 377 -17.95 20.01 -2.00
C LEU A 377 -19.18 19.77 -1.10
N VAL A 378 -19.02 19.01 -0.03
CA VAL A 378 -20.07 18.75 0.95
C VAL A 378 -20.52 20.05 1.61
N PHE A 379 -19.55 20.95 1.95
CA PHE A 379 -19.87 22.27 2.50
C PHE A 379 -20.69 23.12 1.52
N ILE A 380 -20.31 23.18 0.24
CA ILE A 380 -21.03 23.92 -0.80
C ILE A 380 -22.46 23.39 -0.97
N VAL A 381 -22.63 22.07 -1.07
CA VAL A 381 -23.95 21.44 -1.21
C VAL A 381 -24.84 21.75 0.00
N MET A 382 -24.29 21.64 1.23
CA MET A 382 -25.03 21.98 2.45
C MET A 382 -25.36 23.49 2.51
N ALA A 383 -24.45 24.35 2.10
CA ALA A 383 -24.69 25.81 2.10
C ALA A 383 -25.80 26.19 1.13
N ALA A 384 -25.85 25.54 -0.05
CA ALA A 384 -26.95 25.71 -0.99
C ALA A 384 -28.29 25.18 -0.45
N GLN A 385 -28.27 24.00 0.22
CA GLN A 385 -29.48 23.37 0.75
C GLN A 385 -30.09 24.14 1.93
N PHE A 386 -29.27 24.66 2.83
CA PHE A 386 -29.71 25.40 4.02
C PHE A 386 -29.85 26.92 3.80
N GLU A 387 -29.51 27.43 2.63
CA GLU A 387 -29.45 28.88 2.32
C GLU A 387 -28.71 29.67 3.41
N SER A 388 -27.71 29.05 4.04
CA SER A 388 -26.97 29.59 5.18
C SER A 388 -25.58 28.99 5.23
N LEU A 389 -24.58 29.80 5.57
CA LEU A 389 -23.20 29.36 5.80
C LEU A 389 -22.98 28.86 7.24
N THR A 390 -23.85 29.24 8.18
CA THR A 390 -23.66 28.92 9.60
C THR A 390 -24.00 27.46 9.92
N TYR A 391 -25.04 26.91 9.33
CA TYR A 391 -25.46 25.53 9.60
C TYR A 391 -24.48 24.49 9.06
N PRO A 392 -24.03 24.58 7.81
CA PRO A 392 -22.96 23.73 7.31
C PRO A 392 -21.70 23.80 8.17
N PHE A 393 -21.29 24.99 8.58
CA PHE A 393 -20.13 25.16 9.44
C PHE A 393 -20.24 24.40 10.76
N ILE A 394 -21.43 24.41 11.40
CA ILE A 394 -21.69 23.65 12.63
C ILE A 394 -21.60 22.14 12.38
N ILE A 395 -22.19 21.66 11.28
CA ILE A 395 -22.17 20.22 10.92
C ILE A 395 -20.74 19.74 10.67
N MET A 396 -19.93 20.54 9.98
CA MET A 396 -18.54 20.21 9.64
C MET A 396 -17.66 19.93 10.87
N PHE A 397 -17.98 20.53 12.02
CA PHE A 397 -17.27 20.20 13.28
C PHE A 397 -17.40 18.73 13.70
N SER A 398 -18.37 17.99 13.17
CA SER A 398 -18.48 16.56 13.46
C SER A 398 -17.41 15.69 12.75
N ILE A 399 -16.84 16.19 11.65
CA ILE A 399 -15.85 15.42 10.84
C ILE A 399 -14.56 15.11 11.62
N PRO A 400 -13.88 16.07 12.28
CA PRO A 400 -12.69 15.77 13.06
C PRO A 400 -12.92 14.70 14.14
N PHE A 401 -14.11 14.69 14.74
CA PHE A 401 -14.47 13.69 15.76
C PHE A 401 -14.78 12.31 15.15
N ALA A 402 -15.22 12.25 13.91
CA ALA A 402 -15.33 11.00 13.19
C ALA A 402 -13.95 10.37 12.96
N PHE A 403 -12.96 11.18 12.55
CA PHE A 403 -11.57 10.73 12.44
C PHE A 403 -10.98 10.30 13.78
N SER A 404 -11.34 10.98 14.90
CA SER A 404 -10.95 10.52 16.24
C SER A 404 -11.47 9.09 16.52
N GLY A 405 -12.68 8.79 16.09
CA GLY A 405 -13.26 7.45 16.21
C GLY A 405 -12.52 6.42 15.37
N VAL A 406 -12.09 6.78 14.14
CA VAL A 406 -11.25 5.93 13.30
C VAL A 406 -9.94 5.60 14.00
N LEU A 407 -9.21 6.62 14.48
CA LEU A 407 -7.92 6.42 15.15
C LEU A 407 -8.05 5.55 16.40
N MET A 408 -9.08 5.79 17.23
CA MET A 408 -9.32 4.98 18.43
C MET A 408 -9.66 3.52 18.11
N ALA A 409 -10.42 3.28 17.03
CA ALA A 409 -10.76 1.92 16.62
C ALA A 409 -9.54 1.18 16.04
N LEU A 410 -8.73 1.83 15.20
CA LEU A 410 -7.50 1.25 14.68
C LEU A 410 -6.52 0.92 15.81
N PHE A 411 -6.32 1.84 16.77
CA PHE A 411 -5.48 1.60 17.93
C PHE A 411 -6.01 0.44 18.80
N GLY A 412 -7.32 0.39 19.08
CA GLY A 412 -7.95 -0.64 19.92
C GLY A 412 -7.96 -2.04 19.30
N THR A 413 -7.97 -2.14 17.96
CA THR A 413 -7.93 -3.42 17.23
C THR A 413 -6.52 -3.82 16.80
N GLY A 414 -5.50 -2.98 17.03
CA GLY A 414 -4.13 -3.23 16.57
C GLY A 414 -3.99 -3.19 15.05
N THR A 415 -4.94 -2.56 14.35
CA THR A 415 -4.91 -2.44 12.90
C THR A 415 -4.08 -1.22 12.49
N THR A 416 -3.27 -1.37 11.44
CA THR A 416 -2.41 -0.29 10.91
C THR A 416 -3.20 0.75 10.13
N LEU A 417 -2.64 1.97 10.06
CA LEU A 417 -3.12 3.01 9.17
C LEU A 417 -2.60 2.74 7.76
N ASN A 418 -3.49 2.48 6.83
CA ASN A 418 -3.19 2.13 5.44
C ASN A 418 -4.20 2.78 4.48
N VAL A 419 -4.00 2.61 3.19
CA VAL A 419 -4.87 3.17 2.15
C VAL A 419 -6.34 2.78 2.37
N MET A 420 -6.62 1.52 2.76
CA MET A 420 -8.00 1.05 2.99
C MET A 420 -8.65 1.71 4.20
N SER A 421 -7.90 1.93 5.29
CA SER A 421 -8.41 2.64 6.47
C SER A 421 -8.69 4.12 6.18
N LEU A 422 -7.85 4.76 5.33
CA LEU A 422 -8.07 6.14 4.88
C LEU A 422 -9.29 6.26 3.96
N LEU A 423 -9.48 5.31 3.04
CA LEU A 423 -10.70 5.23 2.22
C LEU A 423 -11.94 5.09 3.10
N GLY A 424 -11.89 4.26 4.15
CA GLY A 424 -12.96 4.17 5.16
C GLY A 424 -13.23 5.51 5.85
N GLY A 425 -12.19 6.26 6.21
CA GLY A 425 -12.28 7.62 6.76
C GLY A 425 -12.93 8.62 5.79
N ILE A 426 -12.59 8.56 4.51
CA ILE A 426 -13.17 9.42 3.47
C ILE A 426 -14.66 9.10 3.27
N MET A 427 -15.02 7.83 3.17
CA MET A 427 -16.43 7.41 3.07
C MET A 427 -17.24 7.89 4.28
N LEU A 428 -16.63 7.89 5.45
CA LEU A 428 -17.25 8.32 6.69
C LEU A 428 -17.66 9.80 6.67
N ILE A 429 -16.96 10.68 5.95
CA ILE A 429 -17.29 12.11 5.83
C ILE A 429 -18.74 12.26 5.33
N GLY A 430 -19.11 11.56 4.27
CA GLY A 430 -20.46 11.61 3.71
C GLY A 430 -21.55 11.04 4.65
N ILE A 431 -21.21 9.95 5.36
CA ILE A 431 -22.17 9.27 6.25
C ILE A 431 -22.45 10.10 7.51
N VAL A 432 -21.40 10.70 8.10
CA VAL A 432 -21.51 11.49 9.34
C VAL A 432 -22.25 12.79 9.12
N VAL A 433 -21.98 13.47 8.02
CA VAL A 433 -22.63 14.74 7.67
C VAL A 433 -24.14 14.57 7.53
N LYS A 434 -24.60 13.43 6.97
CA LYS A 434 -26.02 13.11 6.85
C LYS A 434 -26.75 13.13 8.19
N ASN A 435 -26.15 12.60 9.26
CA ASN A 435 -26.75 12.60 10.59
C ASN A 435 -26.90 14.03 11.14
N GLY A 436 -25.90 14.88 10.91
CA GLY A 436 -25.93 16.31 11.27
C GLY A 436 -27.00 17.10 10.51
N ILE A 437 -27.15 16.84 9.20
CA ILE A 437 -28.17 17.47 8.35
C ILE A 437 -29.56 17.21 8.89
N VAL A 438 -29.92 15.93 9.12
CA VAL A 438 -31.25 15.51 9.61
C VAL A 438 -31.59 16.16 10.95
N LEU A 439 -30.58 16.35 11.80
CA LEU A 439 -30.78 16.95 13.12
C LEU A 439 -31.01 18.47 13.01
N ILE A 440 -30.16 19.19 12.25
CA ILE A 440 -30.25 20.65 12.10
C ILE A 440 -31.52 21.04 11.34
N ASP A 441 -31.87 20.32 10.29
CA ASP A 441 -33.12 20.54 9.54
C ASP A 441 -34.33 20.54 10.47
N TYR A 442 -34.44 19.54 11.34
CA TYR A 442 -35.57 19.46 12.28
C TYR A 442 -35.49 20.53 13.39
N ILE A 443 -34.32 20.93 13.84
CA ILE A 443 -34.14 22.06 14.76
C ILE A 443 -34.67 23.34 14.10
N THR A 444 -34.33 23.58 12.83
CA THR A 444 -34.78 24.74 12.06
C THR A 444 -36.29 24.75 11.91
N LEU A 445 -36.90 23.60 11.57
CA LEU A 445 -38.36 23.45 11.49
C LEU A 445 -39.04 23.77 12.83
N CYS A 446 -38.50 23.31 13.96
CA CYS A 446 -39.02 23.63 15.29
C CYS A 446 -38.92 25.14 15.60
N ARG A 447 -37.85 25.77 15.14
CA ARG A 447 -37.62 27.23 15.28
C ARG A 447 -38.61 28.04 14.46
N GLU A 448 -38.91 27.65 13.23
CA GLU A 448 -39.91 28.27 12.36
C GLU A 448 -41.32 28.17 12.97
N ARG A 449 -41.62 27.10 13.71
CA ARG A 449 -42.82 26.94 14.50
C ARG A 449 -42.88 27.81 15.76
N GLY A 450 -41.92 28.67 16.01
CA GLY A 450 -41.88 29.66 17.11
C GLY A 450 -41.33 29.12 18.43
N MET A 451 -40.76 27.90 18.48
CA MET A 451 -40.17 27.36 19.72
C MET A 451 -38.91 28.11 20.15
N ALA A 452 -38.68 28.22 21.45
CA ALA A 452 -37.43 28.74 22.00
C ALA A 452 -36.23 27.88 21.62
N VAL A 453 -35.03 28.47 21.43
CA VAL A 453 -33.83 27.77 20.91
C VAL A 453 -33.51 26.51 21.68
N ILE A 454 -33.46 26.55 23.02
CA ILE A 454 -33.12 25.36 23.84
C ILE A 454 -34.21 24.29 23.72
N HIS A 455 -35.47 24.72 23.75
CA HIS A 455 -36.62 23.76 23.63
C HIS A 455 -36.65 23.11 22.24
N SER A 456 -36.41 23.88 21.17
CA SER A 456 -36.34 23.37 19.80
C SER A 456 -35.23 22.30 19.66
N VAL A 457 -34.06 22.55 20.24
CA VAL A 457 -32.90 21.66 20.18
C VAL A 457 -33.17 20.34 20.94
N VAL A 458 -33.73 20.44 22.15
CA VAL A 458 -34.04 19.26 22.97
C VAL A 458 -35.16 18.40 22.35
N THR A 459 -36.21 19.05 21.83
CA THR A 459 -37.31 18.37 21.14
C THR A 459 -36.84 17.70 19.85
N ALA A 460 -36.03 18.40 19.05
CA ALA A 460 -35.48 17.86 17.83
C ALA A 460 -34.56 16.67 18.09
N GLY A 461 -33.68 16.80 19.07
CA GLY A 461 -32.77 15.73 19.47
C GLY A 461 -33.53 14.45 19.85
N ARG A 462 -34.57 14.59 20.71
CA ARG A 462 -35.42 13.45 21.10
C ARG A 462 -36.11 12.80 19.90
N SER A 463 -36.73 13.59 19.03
CA SER A 463 -37.48 13.08 17.88
C SER A 463 -36.60 12.42 16.82
N ARG A 464 -35.35 12.83 16.69
CA ARG A 464 -34.41 12.32 15.69
C ARG A 464 -33.43 11.25 16.22
N LEU A 465 -33.44 10.97 17.52
CA LEU A 465 -32.60 9.95 18.12
C LEU A 465 -32.79 8.57 17.46
N ARG A 466 -34.02 8.08 17.42
CA ARG A 466 -34.33 6.74 16.87
C ARG A 466 -33.99 6.61 15.39
N PRO A 467 -34.37 7.53 14.48
CA PRO A 467 -33.96 7.47 13.07
C PRO A 467 -32.45 7.46 12.86
N VAL A 468 -31.73 8.29 13.60
CA VAL A 468 -30.26 8.37 13.51
C VAL A 468 -29.62 7.06 14.02
N LEU A 469 -30.03 6.56 15.17
CA LEU A 469 -29.51 5.29 15.71
C LEU A 469 -29.83 4.11 14.79
N MET A 470 -31.03 4.08 14.20
CA MET A 470 -31.45 3.01 13.30
C MET A 470 -30.56 2.96 12.04
N THR A 471 -30.33 4.12 11.40
CA THR A 471 -29.45 4.20 10.22
C THR A 471 -27.99 3.85 10.57
N THR A 472 -27.51 4.33 11.71
CA THR A 472 -26.13 4.07 12.16
C THR A 472 -25.91 2.61 12.49
N LEU A 473 -26.80 2.00 13.28
CA LEU A 473 -26.70 0.58 13.64
C LEU A 473 -26.80 -0.32 12.40
N THR A 474 -27.70 0.00 11.46
CA THR A 474 -27.79 -0.75 10.21
C THR A 474 -26.50 -0.70 9.41
N THR A 475 -25.87 0.48 9.33
CA THR A 475 -24.58 0.63 8.63
C THR A 475 -23.47 -0.12 9.37
N ILE A 476 -23.39 0.01 10.70
CA ILE A 476 -22.39 -0.70 11.52
C ILE A 476 -22.54 -2.21 11.34
N LEU A 477 -23.76 -2.75 11.50
CA LEU A 477 -24.01 -4.18 11.35
C LEU A 477 -23.70 -4.69 9.93
N GLY A 478 -23.96 -3.85 8.91
CA GLY A 478 -23.58 -4.15 7.54
C GLY A 478 -22.07 -4.23 7.30
N MET A 479 -21.27 -3.51 8.11
CA MET A 479 -19.80 -3.53 8.02
C MET A 479 -19.13 -4.60 8.91
N VAL A 480 -19.86 -5.19 9.87
CA VAL A 480 -19.33 -6.23 10.78
C VAL A 480 -18.73 -7.42 10.04
N PRO A 481 -19.37 -8.00 9.00
CA PRO A 481 -18.76 -9.10 8.26
C PRO A 481 -17.41 -8.74 7.63
N MET A 482 -17.24 -7.50 7.18
CA MET A 482 -15.98 -7.00 6.61
C MET A 482 -14.91 -6.80 7.68
N ALA A 483 -15.26 -6.36 8.87
CA ALA A 483 -14.33 -6.11 9.97
C ALA A 483 -13.86 -7.39 10.69
N ILE A 484 -14.70 -8.44 10.73
CA ILE A 484 -14.43 -9.69 11.47
C ILE A 484 -14.19 -10.85 10.50
N GLY A 485 -14.57 -10.69 9.22
CA GLY A 485 -14.52 -11.75 8.23
C GLY A 485 -13.15 -12.43 8.19
N GLY A 486 -13.15 -13.75 8.17
CA GLY A 486 -12.00 -14.59 7.94
C GLY A 486 -12.14 -15.25 6.57
N GLY A 487 -11.05 -15.32 5.83
CA GLY A 487 -11.00 -15.92 4.51
C GLY A 487 -9.87 -15.28 3.70
N GLU A 488 -9.54 -15.89 2.59
CA GLU A 488 -8.48 -15.43 1.71
C GLU A 488 -8.71 -13.97 1.27
N GLY A 489 -7.75 -13.08 1.53
CA GLY A 489 -7.82 -11.65 1.18
C GLY A 489 -8.71 -10.78 2.09
N SER A 490 -9.25 -11.32 3.19
CA SER A 490 -10.07 -10.54 4.14
C SER A 490 -9.27 -9.44 4.85
N GLU A 491 -7.97 -9.65 5.03
CA GLU A 491 -7.06 -8.71 5.68
C GLU A 491 -7.04 -7.34 4.99
N MET A 492 -7.22 -7.32 3.67
CA MET A 492 -7.24 -6.08 2.89
C MET A 492 -8.43 -5.18 3.25
N TRP A 493 -9.61 -5.77 3.46
CA TRP A 493 -10.86 -5.02 3.68
C TRP A 493 -11.14 -4.73 5.15
N ARG A 494 -10.53 -5.50 6.06
CA ARG A 494 -10.70 -5.35 7.51
C ARG A 494 -10.42 -3.93 8.02
N PRO A 495 -9.31 -3.23 7.62
CA PRO A 495 -9.04 -1.87 8.05
C PRO A 495 -10.13 -0.86 7.66
N LEU A 496 -10.73 -1.02 6.47
CA LEU A 496 -11.85 -0.21 6.00
C LEU A 496 -13.09 -0.42 6.90
N GLY A 497 -13.46 -1.68 7.15
CA GLY A 497 -14.59 -2.02 8.02
C GLY A 497 -14.43 -1.47 9.44
N VAL A 498 -13.25 -1.66 10.04
CA VAL A 498 -12.90 -1.17 11.38
C VAL A 498 -12.98 0.36 11.44
N SER A 499 -12.43 1.05 10.43
CA SER A 499 -12.45 2.51 10.35
C SER A 499 -13.86 3.07 10.30
N VAL A 500 -14.72 2.49 9.45
CA VAL A 500 -16.12 2.93 9.32
C VAL A 500 -16.90 2.64 10.60
N ILE A 501 -16.79 1.46 11.19
CA ILE A 501 -17.48 1.09 12.44
C ILE A 501 -17.05 2.02 13.58
N GLY A 502 -15.73 2.19 13.79
CA GLY A 502 -15.20 3.00 14.86
C GLY A 502 -15.54 4.48 14.71
N GLY A 503 -15.31 5.02 13.52
CA GLY A 503 -15.60 6.41 13.20
C GLY A 503 -17.11 6.71 13.31
N LEU A 504 -17.98 5.82 12.79
CA LEU A 504 -19.41 6.03 12.83
C LEU A 504 -19.97 5.91 14.27
N THR A 505 -19.46 4.99 15.07
CA THR A 505 -19.87 4.83 16.48
C THR A 505 -19.57 6.09 17.28
N VAL A 506 -18.32 6.55 17.24
CA VAL A 506 -17.88 7.74 17.98
C VAL A 506 -18.55 9.00 17.44
N SER A 507 -18.56 9.19 16.13
CA SER A 507 -19.17 10.37 15.51
C SER A 507 -20.66 10.49 15.78
N THR A 508 -21.42 9.38 15.81
CA THR A 508 -22.86 9.43 16.09
C THR A 508 -23.13 9.92 17.50
N VAL A 509 -22.41 9.36 18.50
CA VAL A 509 -22.56 9.80 19.89
C VAL A 509 -22.20 11.27 20.04
N LEU A 510 -21.07 11.68 19.46
CA LEU A 510 -20.61 13.06 19.56
C LEU A 510 -21.49 14.03 18.75
N THR A 511 -21.95 13.66 17.56
CA THR A 511 -22.84 14.49 16.74
C THR A 511 -24.17 14.76 17.44
N LEU A 512 -24.77 13.76 18.07
CA LEU A 512 -26.01 13.91 18.83
C LEU A 512 -25.87 14.85 20.04
N ILE A 513 -24.68 15.06 20.57
CA ILE A 513 -24.44 15.94 21.72
C ILE A 513 -23.81 17.27 21.26
N LEU A 514 -22.78 17.22 20.43
CA LEU A 514 -21.97 18.39 20.05
C LEU A 514 -22.69 19.33 19.10
N VAL A 515 -23.36 18.81 18.06
CA VAL A 515 -24.06 19.66 17.07
C VAL A 515 -25.17 20.49 17.72
N PRO A 516 -26.05 19.95 18.59
CA PRO A 516 -26.99 20.73 19.38
C PRO A 516 -26.34 21.82 20.25
N VAL A 517 -25.25 21.49 20.92
CA VAL A 517 -24.52 22.45 21.79
C VAL A 517 -23.92 23.57 20.97
N LEU A 518 -23.29 23.26 19.82
CA LEU A 518 -22.75 24.26 18.90
C LEU A 518 -23.86 25.12 18.30
N TYR A 519 -24.98 24.51 17.89
CA TYR A 519 -26.15 25.26 17.38
C TYR A 519 -26.64 26.29 18.40
N CYS A 520 -26.81 25.88 19.65
CA CYS A 520 -27.21 26.83 20.72
C CYS A 520 -26.17 27.93 20.97
N SER A 521 -24.88 27.65 20.75
CA SER A 521 -23.79 28.61 20.93
C SER A 521 -23.83 29.67 19.83
N PHE A 522 -23.97 29.27 18.58
CA PHE A 522 -24.01 30.18 17.44
C PHE A 522 -25.35 30.93 17.30
N ALA A 523 -26.49 30.28 17.55
CA ALA A 523 -27.80 30.90 17.55
C ALA A 523 -27.92 31.97 18.64
N GLY A 524 -27.31 31.76 19.82
CA GLY A 524 -27.29 32.75 20.90
C GLY A 524 -26.55 34.03 20.56
N THR A 525 -25.49 33.94 19.75
CA THR A 525 -24.76 35.14 19.26
C THR A 525 -25.55 35.88 18.18
N GLY A 526 -26.25 35.18 17.32
CA GLY A 526 -27.13 35.80 16.31
C GLY A 526 -28.27 36.60 16.92
N ILE A 527 -28.93 36.06 17.95
CA ILE A 527 -30.02 36.75 18.66
C ILE A 527 -29.50 38.02 19.40
N LYS A 528 -28.33 37.97 20.02
CA LYS A 528 -27.70 39.14 20.65
C LYS A 528 -27.36 40.20 19.61
N ARG A 529 -26.86 39.85 18.44
CA ARG A 529 -26.59 40.79 17.33
C ARG A 529 -27.89 41.40 16.78
N ALA A 530 -28.93 40.57 16.58
CA ALA A 530 -30.24 41.06 16.11
C ALA A 530 -30.90 42.02 17.12
N ARG A 531 -30.86 41.68 18.43
CA ARG A 531 -31.33 42.62 19.50
C ARG A 531 -30.54 43.91 19.54
N LYS A 532 -29.21 43.85 19.38
CA LYS A 532 -28.35 45.06 19.34
C LYS A 532 -28.68 45.93 18.12
N LYS A 533 -28.93 45.30 16.95
CA LYS A 533 -29.33 45.99 15.71
C LYS A 533 -30.72 46.58 15.82
N MET A 534 -31.69 45.88 16.45
CA MET A 534 -33.03 46.42 16.73
C MET A 534 -32.99 47.60 17.72
N LYS A 535 -32.15 47.50 18.75
CA LYS A 535 -31.97 48.60 19.72
C LYS A 535 -31.36 49.83 19.04
N SER A 536 -30.32 49.64 18.23
CA SER A 536 -29.68 50.70 17.44
C SER A 536 -30.64 51.31 16.42
N ASN A 537 -31.46 50.51 15.74
CA ASN A 537 -32.46 51.05 14.81
C ASN A 537 -33.60 51.81 15.54
N ARG A 538 -33.97 51.37 16.74
CA ARG A 538 -34.94 52.08 17.57
C ARG A 538 -34.40 53.46 18.04
N GLU A 539 -33.17 53.48 18.54
CA GLU A 539 -32.46 54.71 18.90
C GLU A 539 -32.30 55.65 17.71
N LEU A 540 -32.00 55.13 16.51
CA LEU A 540 -31.92 55.91 15.28
C LEU A 540 -33.30 56.47 14.87
N ASN A 541 -34.36 55.65 15.01
CA ASN A 541 -35.71 56.10 14.68
C ASN A 541 -36.23 57.14 15.67
N ASP A 542 -35.95 56.97 16.95
CA ASP A 542 -36.28 57.96 18.00
C ASP A 542 -35.49 59.28 17.79
N TYR A 543 -34.23 59.21 17.38
CA TYR A 543 -33.43 60.33 16.97
C TYR A 543 -34.03 61.10 15.75
N TYR A 544 -34.44 60.34 14.72
CA TYR A 544 -35.10 60.89 13.53
C TYR A 544 -36.46 61.50 13.86
N GLN A 545 -37.23 60.90 14.75
CA GLN A 545 -38.52 61.49 15.16
C GLN A 545 -38.35 62.79 16.02
N SER A 546 -37.35 62.80 16.91
CA SER A 546 -37.08 63.98 17.74
C SER A 546 -36.51 65.17 16.95
N HIS A 547 -35.78 64.95 15.85
CA HIS A 547 -35.19 66.03 15.02
C HIS A 547 -35.99 66.27 13.72
N LYS A 548 -37.11 65.60 13.52
CA LYS A 548 -37.95 65.75 12.32
C LYS A 548 -38.54 67.19 12.26
N GLU A 549 -38.88 67.76 13.38
CA GLU A 549 -39.40 69.18 13.46
C GLU A 549 -38.32 70.23 13.15
N GLU A 550 -37.05 69.97 13.51
CA GLU A 550 -35.93 70.83 13.18
C GLU A 550 -35.53 70.75 11.69
N MET A 551 -35.53 69.54 11.10
CA MET A 551 -35.27 69.37 9.67
C MET A 551 -36.38 69.93 8.76
N THR A 552 -37.62 70.03 9.26
CA THR A 552 -38.73 70.61 8.52
C THR A 552 -38.71 72.15 8.61
N LYS A 553 -38.20 72.71 9.70
CA LYS A 553 -38.05 74.18 9.86
C LYS A 553 -36.87 74.79 9.07
N GLY A 554 -35.84 73.96 8.76
CA GLY A 554 -34.66 74.37 7.96
C GLY A 554 -34.86 74.36 6.44
N LYS A 555 -36.03 73.96 5.91
CA LYS A 555 -36.34 73.98 4.48
C LYS A 555 -37.20 75.16 4.02
N ASN A 556 -37.48 76.13 4.90
CA ASN A 556 -38.22 77.36 4.60
C ASN A 556 -37.36 78.65 4.82
N ILE A 557 -36.09 78.58 4.42
CA ILE A 557 -35.25 79.77 4.21
C ILE A 557 -34.65 79.63 2.79
#